data_43e41bd989d07ce0c6851aaf2e1c8f63
#
_entry.id   43e41bd989d07ce0c6851aaf2e1c8f63
#
_cell.length_a   1.000
_cell.length_b   1.000
_cell.length_c   1.000
_cell.angle_alpha   90.00
_cell.angle_beta   90.00
_cell.angle_gamma   90.00
#
_symmetry.space_group_name_H-M   'P 1'
#
loop_
_entity.id
_entity.type
_entity.pdbx_description
1 polymer ?
#
loop_
_entity_poly.entity_id
_entity_poly.type
_entity_poly.pdbx_seq_one_letter_code
_entity_poly.pdbx_strand_id
1 'polypeptide(L)'
;MSGVSGSRDTTPSQGPWRDAARKYALLPLRIFLGVTFIYAGLDKLTSSTFFTDSASGSLVSVLNGVHSSAAFPGMIDLALKNPHAFGYAMAFGELAAGLGAFFGLLTRLAALGGALISLSLWLTVSWSSTPYYYGNDLPYLMAWLPLVLAGAPVLSLDALFGVGRRRGGGFR
;
A
#
# COMPACT_ATOMS: atom_id res chain seq x y z
N MET A 1 7.50 61.21 17.22
CA MET A 1 7.06 60.51 16.00
C MET A 1 7.99 59.34 15.78
N SER A 2 7.59 58.18 16.30
CA SER A 2 8.40 56.95 16.25
C SER A 2 7.93 56.13 15.08
N GLY A 3 8.75 56.00 14.03
CA GLY A 3 8.51 55.14 12.90
C GLY A 3 8.71 53.67 13.30
N VAL A 4 7.64 52.90 13.33
CA VAL A 4 7.68 51.43 13.45
C VAL A 4 8.12 50.90 12.10
N SER A 5 9.39 50.51 12.01
CA SER A 5 9.94 49.75 10.87
C SER A 5 9.35 48.35 10.90
N GLY A 6 8.38 48.06 10.04
CA GLY A 6 7.87 46.72 9.83
C GLY A 6 8.94 45.87 9.17
N SER A 7 9.55 44.95 9.92
CA SER A 7 10.36 43.89 9.38
C SER A 7 9.49 42.99 8.49
N ARG A 8 9.70 43.08 7.19
CA ARG A 8 9.15 42.10 6.25
C ARG A 8 9.87 40.81 6.51
N ASP A 9 9.16 39.85 7.11
CA ASP A 9 9.57 38.45 7.16
C ASP A 9 9.70 37.91 5.73
N THR A 10 10.87 38.07 5.14
CA THR A 10 11.24 37.41 3.90
C THR A 10 11.56 35.96 4.23
N THR A 11 10.55 35.12 4.36
CA THR A 11 10.77 33.68 4.28
C THR A 11 11.41 33.37 2.92
N PRO A 12 12.61 32.75 2.90
CA PRO A 12 13.30 32.47 1.65
C PRO A 12 12.36 31.62 0.77
N SER A 13 12.08 32.09 -0.44
CA SER A 13 11.34 31.29 -1.43
C SER A 13 12.13 30.01 -1.66
N GLN A 14 11.56 28.88 -1.24
CA GLN A 14 12.17 27.58 -1.47
C GLN A 14 12.24 27.40 -2.99
N GLY A 15 13.45 27.24 -3.53
CA GLY A 15 13.69 27.24 -4.97
C GLY A 15 12.82 26.21 -5.73
N PRO A 16 12.54 26.41 -7.01
CA PRO A 16 11.58 25.65 -7.82
C PRO A 16 11.85 24.14 -7.83
N TRP A 17 13.10 23.71 -7.63
CA TRP A 17 13.46 22.30 -7.54
C TRP A 17 12.95 21.62 -6.24
N ARG A 18 12.87 22.35 -5.13
CA ARG A 18 12.34 21.82 -3.87
C ARG A 18 10.83 21.59 -3.94
N ASP A 19 10.12 22.48 -4.61
CA ASP A 19 8.67 22.32 -4.83
C ASP A 19 8.38 21.18 -5.78
N ALA A 20 9.20 21.01 -6.83
CA ALA A 20 9.13 19.85 -7.70
C ALA A 20 9.43 18.55 -6.94
N ALA A 21 10.50 18.50 -6.16
CA ALA A 21 10.86 17.32 -5.37
C ALA A 21 9.74 16.91 -4.40
N ARG A 22 9.13 17.85 -3.69
CA ARG A 22 7.98 17.58 -2.82
C ARG A 22 6.78 17.00 -3.60
N LYS A 23 6.53 17.53 -4.78
CA LYS A 23 5.41 17.12 -5.63
C LYS A 23 5.52 15.67 -6.09
N TYR A 24 6.75 15.24 -6.43
CA TYR A 24 7.02 13.92 -7.01
C TYR A 24 7.60 12.90 -6.00
N ALA A 25 7.80 13.30 -4.74
CA ALA A 25 8.47 12.48 -3.72
C ALA A 25 7.87 11.07 -3.55
N LEU A 26 6.55 10.94 -3.65
CA LEU A 26 5.85 9.65 -3.48
C LEU A 26 5.66 8.87 -4.79
N LEU A 27 6.03 9.44 -5.93
CA LEU A 27 5.83 8.78 -7.22
C LEU A 27 6.63 7.48 -7.37
N PRO A 28 7.94 7.43 -7.02
CA PRO A 28 8.69 6.17 -7.07
C PRO A 28 8.10 5.08 -6.19
N LEU A 29 7.71 5.45 -4.96
CA LEU A 29 7.08 4.52 -4.02
C LEU A 29 5.75 3.98 -4.55
N ARG A 30 4.92 4.86 -5.12
CA ARG A 30 3.63 4.50 -5.71
C ARG A 30 3.79 3.53 -6.88
N ILE A 31 4.75 3.80 -7.78
CA ILE A 31 5.03 2.93 -8.92
C ILE A 31 5.56 1.58 -8.44
N PHE A 32 6.50 1.59 -7.50
CA PHE A 32 7.06 0.37 -6.93
C PHE A 32 5.98 -0.53 -6.31
N LEU A 33 5.17 0.02 -5.40
CA LEU A 33 4.09 -0.74 -4.76
C LEU A 33 3.03 -1.18 -5.76
N GLY A 34 2.68 -0.30 -6.72
CA GLY A 34 1.74 -0.61 -7.79
C GLY A 34 2.19 -1.82 -8.60
N VAL A 35 3.41 -1.79 -9.14
CA VAL A 35 3.98 -2.89 -9.92
C VAL A 35 4.10 -4.17 -9.10
N THR A 36 4.60 -4.07 -7.86
CA THR A 36 4.77 -5.24 -6.98
C THR A 36 3.45 -5.94 -6.70
N PHE A 37 2.40 -5.19 -6.35
CA PHE A 37 1.10 -5.77 -6.02
C PHE A 37 0.34 -6.27 -7.25
N ILE A 38 0.47 -5.61 -8.40
CA ILE A 38 -0.04 -6.15 -9.69
C ILE A 38 0.64 -7.49 -9.97
N TYR A 39 1.97 -7.55 -9.87
CA TYR A 39 2.71 -8.79 -10.10
C TYR A 39 2.26 -9.89 -9.13
N ALA A 40 2.16 -9.60 -7.83
CA ALA A 40 1.76 -10.56 -6.82
C ALA A 40 0.35 -11.13 -7.05
N GLY A 41 -0.60 -10.28 -7.43
CA GLY A 41 -1.96 -10.71 -7.76
C GLY A 41 -2.01 -11.56 -9.03
N LEU A 42 -1.29 -11.16 -10.09
CA LEU A 42 -1.21 -11.92 -11.33
C LEU A 42 -0.51 -13.26 -11.12
N ASP A 43 0.60 -13.28 -10.39
CA ASP A 43 1.33 -14.52 -10.06
C ASP A 43 0.42 -15.56 -9.42
N LYS A 44 -0.39 -15.15 -8.42
CA LYS A 44 -1.37 -16.03 -7.79
C LYS A 44 -2.43 -16.56 -8.77
N LEU A 45 -2.95 -15.70 -9.65
CA LEU A 45 -3.99 -16.07 -10.61
C LEU A 45 -3.49 -16.96 -11.74
N THR A 46 -2.22 -16.84 -12.12
CA THR A 46 -1.61 -17.62 -13.21
C THR A 46 -0.84 -18.84 -12.71
N SER A 47 -0.59 -18.94 -11.42
CA SER A 47 0.11 -20.09 -10.83
C SER A 47 -0.71 -21.36 -10.95
N SER A 48 -0.13 -22.40 -11.51
CA SER A 48 -0.75 -23.73 -11.61
C SER A 48 -0.85 -24.44 -10.26
N THR A 49 -0.12 -23.99 -9.24
CA THR A 49 -0.01 -24.65 -7.93
C THR A 49 -0.74 -23.91 -6.82
N PHE A 50 -0.91 -22.59 -6.93
CA PHE A 50 -1.45 -21.75 -5.85
C PHE A 50 -2.81 -22.21 -5.35
N PHE A 51 -3.71 -22.60 -6.25
CA PHE A 51 -5.08 -23.05 -5.94
C PHE A 51 -5.23 -24.57 -5.79
N THR A 52 -4.14 -25.32 -5.77
CA THR A 52 -4.21 -26.78 -5.54
C THR A 52 -4.25 -27.09 -4.05
N ASP A 53 -4.92 -28.19 -3.67
CA ASP A 53 -5.07 -28.52 -2.24
C ASP A 53 -3.81 -29.13 -1.60
N SER A 54 -2.93 -29.76 -2.40
CA SER A 54 -1.83 -30.58 -1.87
C SER A 54 -0.46 -30.29 -2.44
N ALA A 55 -0.34 -29.37 -3.40
CA ALA A 55 0.98 -29.07 -3.97
C ALA A 55 1.85 -28.26 -2.99
N SER A 56 3.15 -28.54 -3.00
CA SER A 56 4.11 -27.70 -2.29
C SER A 56 4.05 -26.27 -2.84
N GLY A 57 3.91 -25.28 -1.95
CA GLY A 57 3.73 -23.87 -2.34
C GLY A 57 2.28 -23.47 -2.64
N SER A 58 1.32 -24.38 -2.52
CA SER A 58 -0.10 -24.01 -2.58
C SER A 58 -0.51 -23.15 -1.38
N LEU A 59 -1.59 -22.38 -1.53
CA LEU A 59 -2.13 -21.57 -0.43
C LEU A 59 -2.38 -22.41 0.82
N VAL A 60 -3.02 -23.57 0.66
CA VAL A 60 -3.33 -24.49 1.78
C VAL A 60 -2.05 -25.00 2.45
N SER A 61 -1.06 -25.41 1.66
CA SER A 61 0.23 -25.86 2.19
C SER A 61 0.96 -24.79 2.97
N VAL A 62 1.01 -23.56 2.44
CA VAL A 62 1.64 -22.40 3.12
C VAL A 62 0.91 -22.08 4.41
N LEU A 63 -0.42 -21.96 4.38
CA LEU A 63 -1.22 -21.62 5.57
C LEU A 63 -1.06 -22.67 6.68
N ASN A 64 -1.10 -23.95 6.35
CA ASN A 64 -0.87 -25.02 7.33
C ASN A 64 0.56 -25.00 7.89
N GLY A 65 1.55 -24.69 7.05
CA GLY A 65 2.96 -24.64 7.46
C GLY A 65 3.26 -23.51 8.47
N VAL A 66 2.55 -22.38 8.37
CA VAL A 66 2.77 -21.22 9.27
C VAL A 66 1.76 -21.13 10.42
N HIS A 67 0.74 -21.97 10.46
CA HIS A 67 -0.38 -21.89 11.42
C HIS A 67 0.07 -21.80 12.88
N SER A 68 1.00 -22.68 13.29
CA SER A 68 1.48 -22.75 14.68
C SER A 68 2.42 -21.60 15.07
N SER A 69 2.97 -20.89 14.09
CA SER A 69 3.94 -19.81 14.31
C SER A 69 3.35 -18.41 14.03
N ALA A 70 2.12 -18.32 13.55
CA ALA A 70 1.45 -17.07 13.26
C ALA A 70 1.08 -16.31 14.54
N ALA A 71 1.14 -14.96 14.49
CA ALA A 71 0.64 -14.12 15.59
C ALA A 71 -0.87 -14.17 15.72
N PHE A 72 -1.58 -14.42 14.61
CA PHE A 72 -3.03 -14.46 14.59
C PHE A 72 -3.56 -15.69 13.82
N PRO A 73 -3.49 -16.90 14.44
CA PRO A 73 -3.92 -18.16 13.80
C PRO A 73 -5.38 -18.16 13.34
N GLY A 74 -6.26 -17.45 14.05
CA GLY A 74 -7.69 -17.37 13.67
C GLY A 74 -7.97 -16.83 12.26
N MET A 75 -7.08 -16.00 11.71
CA MET A 75 -7.18 -15.60 10.29
C MET A 75 -6.87 -16.76 9.35
N ILE A 76 -5.91 -17.60 9.72
CA ILE A 76 -5.55 -18.80 8.94
C ILE A 76 -6.71 -19.79 8.98
N ASP A 77 -7.31 -20.00 10.16
CA ASP A 77 -8.50 -20.86 10.30
C ASP A 77 -9.66 -20.38 9.42
N LEU A 78 -9.87 -19.06 9.35
CA LEU A 78 -10.88 -18.48 8.49
C LEU A 78 -10.58 -18.73 7.00
N ALA A 79 -9.33 -18.53 6.60
CA ALA A 79 -8.88 -18.78 5.23
C ALA A 79 -9.02 -20.26 4.84
N LEU A 80 -8.70 -21.18 5.75
CA LEU A 80 -8.81 -22.63 5.52
C LEU A 80 -10.24 -23.14 5.45
N LYS A 81 -11.26 -22.39 5.90
CA LYS A 81 -12.68 -22.75 5.69
C LYS A 81 -13.06 -22.74 4.21
N ASN A 82 -12.52 -21.83 3.43
CA ASN A 82 -12.70 -21.76 1.98
C ASN A 82 -11.46 -21.20 1.30
N PRO A 83 -10.41 -22.03 1.10
CA PRO A 83 -9.12 -21.56 0.61
C PRO A 83 -9.18 -20.92 -0.77
N HIS A 84 -10.01 -21.46 -1.66
CA HIS A 84 -10.18 -20.90 -3.00
C HIS A 84 -10.79 -19.51 -2.97
N ALA A 85 -11.89 -19.30 -2.24
CA ALA A 85 -12.51 -17.99 -2.12
C ALA A 85 -11.54 -16.99 -1.47
N PHE A 86 -10.82 -17.39 -0.44
CA PHE A 86 -9.81 -16.55 0.21
C PHE A 86 -8.65 -16.22 -0.74
N GLY A 87 -8.14 -17.21 -1.48
CA GLY A 87 -7.06 -17.00 -2.45
C GLY A 87 -7.45 -16.05 -3.57
N TYR A 88 -8.65 -16.18 -4.13
CA TYR A 88 -9.17 -15.23 -5.13
C TYR A 88 -9.37 -13.84 -4.54
N ALA A 89 -9.94 -13.72 -3.34
CA ALA A 89 -10.11 -12.42 -2.68
C ALA A 89 -8.77 -11.72 -2.44
N MET A 90 -7.74 -12.48 -2.05
CA MET A 90 -6.38 -11.96 -1.89
C MET A 90 -5.79 -11.51 -3.22
N ALA A 91 -5.82 -12.35 -4.26
CA ALA A 91 -5.25 -12.05 -5.57
C ALA A 91 -5.92 -10.82 -6.22
N PHE A 92 -7.25 -10.74 -6.20
CA PHE A 92 -7.98 -9.58 -6.72
C PHE A 92 -7.81 -8.35 -5.84
N GLY A 93 -7.68 -8.50 -4.52
CA GLY A 93 -7.36 -7.43 -3.59
C GLY A 93 -5.99 -6.81 -3.87
N GLU A 94 -4.98 -7.64 -4.09
CA GLU A 94 -3.64 -7.20 -4.49
C GLU A 94 -3.67 -6.47 -5.85
N LEU A 95 -4.35 -7.04 -6.85
CA LEU A 95 -4.52 -6.39 -8.15
C LEU A 95 -5.21 -5.03 -8.04
N ALA A 96 -6.29 -4.94 -7.28
CA ALA A 96 -7.03 -3.69 -7.10
C ALA A 96 -6.17 -2.63 -6.39
N ALA A 97 -5.47 -3.01 -5.31
CA ALA A 97 -4.54 -2.12 -4.61
C ALA A 97 -3.39 -1.68 -5.52
N GLY A 98 -2.80 -2.62 -6.26
CA GLY A 98 -1.71 -2.36 -7.19
C GLY A 98 -2.11 -1.44 -8.34
N LEU A 99 -3.22 -1.73 -9.01
CA LEU A 99 -3.74 -0.89 -10.11
C LEU A 99 -4.16 0.50 -9.62
N GLY A 100 -4.84 0.56 -8.46
CA GLY A 100 -5.23 1.83 -7.84
C GLY A 100 -4.02 2.70 -7.51
N ALA A 101 -2.95 2.12 -6.96
CA ALA A 101 -1.70 2.83 -6.69
C ALA A 101 -1.00 3.22 -7.99
N PHE A 102 -0.85 2.32 -8.94
CA PHE A 102 -0.12 2.56 -10.20
C PHE A 102 -0.73 3.71 -11.00
N PHE A 103 -2.03 3.67 -11.25
CA PHE A 103 -2.73 4.72 -11.98
C PHE A 103 -3.07 5.93 -11.11
N GLY A 104 -2.91 5.82 -9.79
CA GLY A 104 -3.31 6.88 -8.88
C GLY A 104 -4.82 7.09 -8.85
N LEU A 105 -5.58 6.01 -8.88
CA LEU A 105 -7.05 6.01 -8.81
C LEU A 105 -7.49 5.60 -7.40
N LEU A 106 -8.27 6.46 -6.74
CA LEU A 106 -8.67 6.26 -5.35
C LEU A 106 -7.48 5.87 -4.47
N THR A 107 -6.35 6.56 -4.68
CA THR A 107 -5.03 6.14 -4.17
C THR A 107 -5.03 5.86 -2.67
N ARG A 108 -5.74 6.66 -1.86
CA ARG A 108 -5.80 6.44 -0.42
C ARG A 108 -6.53 5.15 -0.05
N LEU A 109 -7.61 4.83 -0.78
CA LEU A 109 -8.38 3.60 -0.57
C LEU A 109 -7.57 2.38 -1.03
N ALA A 110 -6.96 2.46 -2.20
CA ALA A 110 -6.07 1.43 -2.72
C ALA A 110 -4.88 1.17 -1.76
N ALA A 111 -4.26 2.24 -1.26
CA ALA A 111 -3.17 2.15 -0.29
C ALA A 111 -3.61 1.56 1.05
N LEU A 112 -4.81 1.89 1.52
CA LEU A 112 -5.39 1.27 2.72
C LEU A 112 -5.61 -0.23 2.51
N GLY A 113 -6.15 -0.63 1.35
CA GLY A 113 -6.30 -2.03 0.98
C GLY A 113 -4.96 -2.77 0.96
N GLY A 114 -3.95 -2.20 0.29
CA GLY A 114 -2.58 -2.75 0.26
C GLY A 114 -1.95 -2.86 1.66
N ALA A 115 -2.15 -1.85 2.51
CA ALA A 115 -1.69 -1.87 3.90
C ALA A 115 -2.36 -2.97 4.72
N LEU A 116 -3.68 -3.16 4.58
CA LEU A 116 -4.42 -4.21 5.28
C LEU A 116 -4.00 -5.61 4.81
N ILE A 117 -3.77 -5.81 3.52
CA ILE A 117 -3.24 -7.07 2.97
C ILE A 117 -1.85 -7.33 3.56
N SER A 118 -0.94 -6.36 3.50
CA SER A 118 0.40 -6.50 4.07
C SER A 118 0.39 -6.76 5.57
N LEU A 119 -0.49 -6.09 6.31
CA LEU A 119 -0.68 -6.35 7.75
C LEU A 119 -1.14 -7.78 8.01
N SER A 120 -2.13 -8.26 7.25
CA SER A 120 -2.64 -9.62 7.42
C SER A 120 -1.58 -10.68 7.12
N LEU A 121 -0.80 -10.49 6.05
CA LEU A 121 0.31 -11.39 5.71
C LEU A 121 1.43 -11.32 6.75
N TRP A 122 1.74 -10.15 7.27
CA TRP A 122 2.73 -10.02 8.33
C TRP A 122 2.31 -10.76 9.60
N LEU A 123 1.05 -10.61 10.04
CA LEU A 123 0.55 -11.27 11.26
C LEU A 123 0.37 -12.79 11.11
N THR A 124 0.34 -13.30 9.88
CA THR A 124 0.13 -14.72 9.59
C THR A 124 1.39 -15.39 9.02
N VAL A 125 1.82 -14.98 7.84
CA VAL A 125 2.86 -15.68 7.07
C VAL A 125 4.27 -15.30 7.53
N SER A 126 4.53 -14.00 7.73
CA SER A 126 5.88 -13.48 8.00
C SER A 126 6.19 -13.24 9.47
N TRP A 127 5.27 -13.53 10.38
CA TRP A 127 5.45 -13.22 11.82
C TRP A 127 6.66 -13.90 12.44
N SER A 128 6.88 -15.17 12.10
CA SER A 128 8.00 -15.97 12.63
C SER A 128 9.33 -15.76 11.91
N SER A 129 9.37 -14.88 10.90
CA SER A 129 10.61 -14.60 10.17
C SER A 129 11.64 -13.95 11.09
N THR A 130 12.82 -14.59 11.22
CA THR A 130 13.92 -14.07 12.02
C THR A 130 15.18 -13.95 11.19
N PRO A 131 15.82 -12.78 11.19
CA PRO A 131 15.38 -11.51 11.78
C PRO A 131 14.12 -10.95 11.08
N TYR A 132 13.33 -10.14 11.81
CA TYR A 132 12.02 -9.67 11.37
C TYR A 132 12.00 -8.98 9.98
N TYR A 133 13.12 -8.41 9.54
CA TYR A 133 13.26 -7.73 8.27
C TYR A 133 13.46 -8.68 7.06
N TYR A 134 13.56 -9.99 7.29
CA TYR A 134 13.54 -10.98 6.20
C TYR A 134 12.12 -11.22 5.68
N GLY A 135 11.09 -10.91 6.47
CA GLY A 135 9.71 -10.91 5.99
C GLY A 135 9.41 -9.62 5.23
N ASN A 136 8.96 -9.73 3.99
CA ASN A 136 8.69 -8.55 3.15
C ASN A 136 7.42 -7.78 3.55
N ASP A 137 6.49 -8.41 4.28
CA ASP A 137 5.16 -7.88 4.52
C ASP A 137 5.17 -6.64 5.42
N LEU A 138 6.03 -6.61 6.45
CA LEU A 138 6.19 -5.43 7.31
C LEU A 138 6.78 -4.22 6.55
N PRO A 139 7.86 -4.35 5.75
CA PRO A 139 8.31 -3.29 4.86
C PRO A 139 7.23 -2.76 3.91
N TYR A 140 6.44 -3.65 3.30
CA TYR A 140 5.33 -3.23 2.44
C TYR A 140 4.24 -2.48 3.22
N LEU A 141 3.87 -2.96 4.42
CA LEU A 141 2.94 -2.26 5.30
C LEU A 141 3.41 -0.82 5.56
N MET A 142 4.68 -0.67 5.97
CA MET A 142 5.27 0.66 6.23
C MET A 142 5.33 1.53 4.97
N ALA A 143 5.59 0.92 3.82
CA ALA A 143 5.65 1.61 2.54
C ALA A 143 4.27 2.10 2.05
N TRP A 144 3.18 1.43 2.41
CA TRP A 144 1.82 1.87 2.10
C TRP A 144 1.36 3.08 2.91
N LEU A 145 1.84 3.26 4.15
CA LEU A 145 1.37 4.33 5.05
C LEU A 145 1.53 5.75 4.48
N PRO A 146 2.66 6.12 3.85
CA PRO A 146 2.78 7.43 3.21
C PRO A 146 1.73 7.69 2.14
N LEU A 147 1.33 6.66 1.38
CA LEU A 147 0.29 6.79 0.34
C LEU A 147 -1.11 6.87 0.93
N VAL A 148 -1.38 6.19 2.05
CA VAL A 148 -2.64 6.35 2.81
C VAL A 148 -2.79 7.80 3.27
N LEU A 149 -1.72 8.39 3.81
CA LEU A 149 -1.74 9.73 4.36
C LEU A 149 -1.79 10.81 3.27
N ALA A 150 -0.91 10.73 2.30
CA ALA A 150 -0.73 11.78 1.29
C ALA A 150 -1.59 11.59 0.02
N GLY A 151 -1.88 10.34 -0.35
CA GLY A 151 -2.52 10.01 -1.64
C GLY A 151 -1.55 10.22 -2.82
N ALA A 152 -2.12 10.51 -4.01
CA ALA A 152 -1.37 10.74 -5.24
C ALA A 152 -1.59 12.17 -5.77
N PRO A 153 -0.80 13.14 -5.33
CA PRO A 153 -0.99 14.54 -5.70
C PRO A 153 -0.68 14.86 -7.17
N VAL A 154 0.11 14.04 -7.84
CA VAL A 154 0.57 14.28 -9.23
C VAL A 154 0.56 13.00 -10.05
N LEU A 155 0.47 13.17 -11.37
CA LEU A 155 0.48 12.06 -12.36
C LEU A 155 -0.48 10.93 -11.93
N SER A 156 -1.72 11.29 -11.59
CA SER A 156 -2.72 10.37 -11.07
C SER A 156 -4.10 10.70 -11.65
N LEU A 157 -4.93 9.69 -11.78
CA LEU A 157 -6.34 9.87 -12.16
C LEU A 157 -7.09 10.68 -11.10
N ASP A 158 -6.73 10.55 -9.81
CA ASP A 158 -7.28 11.36 -8.74
C ASP A 158 -7.04 12.87 -8.98
N ALA A 159 -5.86 13.23 -9.48
CA ALA A 159 -5.54 14.63 -9.81
C ALA A 159 -6.33 15.11 -11.03
N LEU A 160 -6.54 14.24 -12.03
CA LEU A 160 -7.33 14.55 -13.23
C LEU A 160 -8.82 14.77 -12.89
N PHE A 161 -9.39 13.90 -12.06
CA PHE A 161 -10.79 13.95 -11.67
C PHE A 161 -11.07 14.91 -10.51
N GLY A 162 -10.04 15.59 -9.97
CA GLY A 162 -10.19 16.52 -8.85
C GLY A 162 -10.59 15.86 -7.53
N VAL A 163 -10.40 14.54 -7.40
CA VAL A 163 -10.65 13.78 -6.19
C VAL A 163 -9.66 14.24 -5.13
N GLY A 164 -10.15 14.86 -4.05
CA GLY A 164 -9.29 15.36 -2.97
C GLY A 164 -8.92 16.84 -3.04
N ARG A 165 -9.36 17.61 -4.03
CA ARG A 165 -9.32 19.06 -3.95
C ARG A 165 -10.27 19.53 -2.85
N ARG A 166 -9.74 19.72 -1.63
CA ARG A 166 -10.43 20.54 -0.64
C ARG A 166 -10.63 21.91 -1.28
N ARG A 167 -11.88 22.28 -1.54
CA ARG A 167 -12.25 23.67 -1.81
C ARG A 167 -11.71 24.47 -0.63
N GLY A 168 -10.69 25.27 -0.88
CA GLY A 168 -10.25 26.30 0.06
C GLY A 168 -11.41 27.25 0.23
N GLY A 169 -12.23 27.00 1.24
CA GLY A 169 -13.21 27.95 1.71
C GLY A 169 -12.44 29.17 2.22
N GLY A 170 -12.47 30.25 1.45
CA GLY A 170 -11.97 31.52 1.92
C GLY A 170 -12.82 31.96 3.11
N PHE A 171 -12.19 32.01 4.27
CA PHE A 171 -12.69 32.90 5.32
C PHE A 171 -12.32 34.32 4.89
N ARG A 172 -13.31 35.07 4.53
CA ARG A 172 -13.27 36.56 4.51
C ARG A 172 -13.51 37.08 5.92
#